data_1d03e41f02e992454198b3b35590e89c
#
_entry.id   1d03e41f02e992454198b3b35590e89c
#
_cell.length_a   1.000
_cell.length_b   1.000
_cell.length_c   1.000
_cell.angle_alpha   90.00
_cell.angle_beta   90.00
_cell.angle_gamma   90.00
#
_symmetry.space_group_name_H-M   'P 1'
#
loop_
_entity.id
_entity.type
_entity.pdbx_description
1 polymer ?
#
loop_
_entity_poly.entity_id
_entity_poly.type
_entity_poly.pdbx_seq_one_letter_code
_entity_poly.pdbx_strand_id
1 'polypeptide(L)'
;MSNKDLIEIGCFVGVHGIRGEVKLKSYAEKPENIFNYKEIFLENDSYPIRLKFLRKVKQNLICEIENVKTRNDAEKFRNSKLFIKRESFPKLLDDEFYHRDLIGFDVCNTNRERFGSIVSFNDFGGGLLIEVKKQGKTFYLPAGSKFLNKINYRQKEVVLNLDLSFLTD
;
A
#
# COMPACT_ATOMS: atom_id res chain seq x y z
N MET A 1 6.25 8.19 23.28
CA MET A 1 6.62 7.41 22.07
C MET A 1 7.61 8.24 21.26
N SER A 2 8.66 7.62 20.74
CA SER A 2 9.64 8.34 19.91
C SER A 2 8.99 8.77 18.59
N ASN A 3 9.09 10.05 18.24
CA ASN A 3 8.51 10.66 17.01
C ASN A 3 9.09 10.06 15.70
N LYS A 4 10.04 9.14 15.80
CA LYS A 4 10.74 8.52 14.66
C LYS A 4 9.94 7.40 13.94
N ASP A 5 8.88 6.91 14.58
CA ASP A 5 8.13 5.75 14.09
C ASP A 5 6.75 6.10 13.52
N LEU A 6 6.42 7.39 13.46
CA LEU A 6 5.14 7.88 12.92
C LEU A 6 5.31 8.47 11.52
N ILE A 7 4.36 8.16 10.65
CA ILE A 7 4.29 8.70 9.29
C ILE A 7 3.05 9.57 9.17
N GLU A 8 3.22 10.82 8.75
CA GLU A 8 2.11 11.73 8.48
C GLU A 8 1.38 11.29 7.18
N ILE A 9 0.07 11.04 7.28
CA ILE A 9 -0.75 10.52 6.18
C ILE A 9 -1.84 11.48 5.72
N GLY A 10 -2.05 12.57 6.42
CA GLY A 10 -3.06 13.58 6.10
C GLY A 10 -3.25 14.60 7.20
N CYS A 11 -4.21 15.49 6.99
CA CYS A 11 -4.61 16.48 7.98
C CYS A 11 -6.09 16.84 7.85
N PHE A 12 -6.71 17.27 8.96
CA PHE A 12 -8.02 17.87 8.93
C PHE A 12 -7.92 19.34 8.54
N VAL A 13 -8.51 19.70 7.41
CA VAL A 13 -8.44 21.07 6.87
C VAL A 13 -9.63 21.97 7.28
N GLY A 14 -10.61 21.41 7.97
CA GLY A 14 -11.75 22.14 8.47
C GLY A 14 -12.93 21.25 8.84
N VAL A 15 -14.02 21.87 9.25
CA VAL A 15 -15.27 21.20 9.55
C VAL A 15 -16.27 21.28 8.41
N HIS A 16 -17.23 20.38 8.39
CA HIS A 16 -18.30 20.34 7.39
C HIS A 16 -19.66 20.21 8.08
N GLY A 17 -20.60 21.14 7.74
CA GLY A 17 -21.95 21.10 8.29
C GLY A 17 -22.01 21.32 9.82
N ILE A 18 -23.06 20.83 10.43
CA ILE A 18 -23.36 21.01 11.87
C ILE A 18 -23.25 19.73 12.70
N ARG A 19 -23.13 18.56 12.03
CA ARG A 19 -23.18 17.23 12.66
C ARG A 19 -21.81 16.69 13.09
N GLY A 20 -20.78 17.54 13.15
CA GLY A 20 -19.44 17.11 13.55
C GLY A 20 -18.63 16.45 12.44
N GLU A 21 -19.08 16.55 11.19
CA GLU A 21 -18.29 16.07 10.04
C GLU A 21 -17.04 16.95 9.85
N VAL A 22 -15.94 16.33 9.45
CA VAL A 22 -14.66 17.01 9.18
C VAL A 22 -14.23 16.84 7.72
N LYS A 23 -13.49 17.83 7.25
CA LYS A 23 -12.82 17.79 5.94
C LYS A 23 -11.41 17.27 6.13
N LEU A 24 -11.11 16.16 5.51
CA LEU A 24 -9.82 15.49 5.54
C LEU A 24 -9.10 15.64 4.21
N LYS A 25 -7.85 16.09 4.25
CA LYS A 25 -6.90 16.04 3.13
C LYS A 25 -5.99 14.85 3.36
N SER A 26 -6.09 13.84 2.51
CA SER A 26 -5.21 12.67 2.51
C SER A 26 -4.00 12.91 1.62
N TYR A 27 -2.83 12.39 2.02
CA TYR A 27 -1.59 12.43 1.25
C TYR A 27 -1.33 11.11 0.50
N ALA A 28 -2.24 10.14 0.62
CA ALA A 28 -2.16 8.91 -0.14
C ALA A 28 -2.44 9.16 -1.64
N GLU A 29 -1.83 8.39 -2.52
CA GLU A 29 -2.05 8.43 -3.96
C GLU A 29 -3.55 8.26 -4.31
N LYS A 30 -4.21 7.27 -3.67
CA LYS A 30 -5.67 7.16 -3.63
C LYS A 30 -6.15 7.66 -2.27
N PRO A 31 -6.74 8.86 -2.21
CA PRO A 31 -7.05 9.51 -0.93
C PRO A 31 -7.89 8.67 0.02
N GLU A 32 -8.80 7.86 -0.53
CA GLU A 32 -9.71 7.00 0.23
C GLU A 32 -8.99 5.86 0.97
N ASN A 33 -7.77 5.52 0.59
CA ASN A 33 -6.97 4.48 1.25
C ASN A 33 -6.63 4.82 2.70
N ILE A 34 -6.73 6.10 3.09
CA ILE A 34 -6.53 6.51 4.49
C ILE A 34 -7.48 5.79 5.47
N PHE A 35 -8.68 5.40 5.01
CA PHE A 35 -9.66 4.68 5.84
C PHE A 35 -9.38 3.18 5.99
N ASN A 36 -8.38 2.65 5.28
CA ASN A 36 -7.96 1.24 5.39
C ASN A 36 -7.03 1.01 6.59
N TYR A 37 -6.47 2.08 7.18
CA TYR A 37 -5.62 1.96 8.35
C TYR A 37 -6.45 1.70 9.60
N LYS A 38 -6.05 0.69 10.38
CA LYS A 38 -6.75 0.30 11.61
C LYS A 38 -6.56 1.29 12.75
N GLU A 39 -5.39 1.91 12.81
CA GLU A 39 -5.00 2.83 13.87
C GLU A 39 -4.46 4.11 13.25
N ILE A 40 -5.17 5.20 13.45
CA ILE A 40 -4.77 6.55 13.04
C ILE A 40 -4.61 7.40 14.30
N PHE A 41 -3.49 8.08 14.43
CA PHE A 41 -3.17 8.91 15.59
C PHE A 41 -3.18 10.38 15.22
N LEU A 42 -3.53 11.24 16.17
CA LEU A 42 -3.28 12.68 16.10
C LEU A 42 -1.87 13.00 16.58
N GLU A 43 -1.36 14.16 16.19
CA GLU A 43 -0.12 14.69 16.73
C GLU A 43 -0.21 14.80 18.24
N ASN A 44 0.69 14.19 18.98
CA ASN A 44 0.74 14.14 20.44
C ASN A 44 -0.32 13.27 21.17
N ASP A 45 -1.16 12.56 20.45
CA ASP A 45 -2.10 11.61 21.08
C ASP A 45 -1.51 10.20 21.12
N SER A 46 -1.68 9.55 22.28
CA SER A 46 -1.27 8.16 22.46
C SER A 46 -2.34 7.14 22.06
N TYR A 47 -3.57 7.61 21.84
CA TYR A 47 -4.70 6.76 21.49
C TYR A 47 -5.12 6.97 20.04
N PRO A 48 -5.40 5.88 19.31
CA PRO A 48 -5.87 5.99 17.94
C PRO A 48 -7.30 6.53 17.88
N ILE A 49 -7.57 7.32 16.85
CA ILE A 49 -8.92 7.75 16.50
C ILE A 49 -9.49 6.84 15.42
N ARG A 50 -10.82 6.74 15.38
CA ARG A 50 -11.54 6.02 14.33
C ARG A 50 -12.25 7.00 13.42
N LEU A 51 -12.06 6.81 12.13
CA LEU A 51 -12.65 7.61 11.07
C LEU A 51 -13.64 6.77 10.28
N LYS A 52 -14.78 7.38 9.94
CA LYS A 52 -15.77 6.80 9.05
C LYS A 52 -15.90 7.67 7.80
N PHE A 53 -15.58 7.10 6.65
CA PHE A 53 -15.77 7.77 5.38
C PHE A 53 -17.25 8.02 5.07
N LEU A 54 -17.59 9.21 4.62
CA LEU A 54 -18.92 9.58 4.18
C LEU A 54 -18.99 9.83 2.68
N ARG A 55 -18.17 10.75 2.17
CA ARG A 55 -18.17 11.13 0.75
C ARG A 55 -16.92 11.94 0.39
N LYS A 56 -16.67 12.06 -0.89
CA LYS A 56 -15.64 12.93 -1.44
C LYS A 56 -16.26 14.24 -1.93
N VAL A 57 -15.63 15.35 -1.60
CA VAL A 57 -16.05 16.69 -2.07
C VAL A 57 -14.82 17.40 -2.62
N LYS A 58 -14.75 17.55 -3.94
CA LYS A 58 -13.57 18.08 -4.66
C LYS A 58 -12.34 17.25 -4.32
N GLN A 59 -11.31 17.87 -3.74
CA GLN A 59 -10.06 17.22 -3.35
C GLN A 59 -10.05 16.72 -1.89
N ASN A 60 -11.12 16.98 -1.13
CA ASN A 60 -11.21 16.62 0.28
C ASN A 60 -12.17 15.44 0.49
N LEU A 61 -11.88 14.65 1.50
CA LEU A 61 -12.77 13.61 1.99
C LEU A 61 -13.57 14.16 3.15
N ILE A 62 -14.86 13.87 3.20
CA ILE A 62 -15.72 14.17 4.33
C ILE A 62 -15.85 12.90 5.15
N CYS A 63 -15.56 13.00 6.43
CA CYS A 63 -15.62 11.87 7.35
C CYS A 63 -16.13 12.29 8.73
N GLU A 64 -16.57 11.30 9.50
CA GLU A 64 -16.89 11.41 10.91
C GLU A 64 -15.72 10.91 11.74
N ILE A 65 -15.47 11.56 12.88
CA ILE A 65 -14.60 11.07 13.93
C ILE A 65 -15.47 10.42 14.99
N GLU A 66 -15.12 9.23 15.45
CA GLU A 66 -15.87 8.54 16.51
C GLU A 66 -16.04 9.43 17.75
N ASN A 67 -17.25 9.48 18.29
CA ASN A 67 -17.65 10.33 19.44
C ASN A 67 -17.67 11.85 19.19
N VAL A 68 -17.48 12.32 17.98
CA VAL A 68 -17.60 13.73 17.59
C VAL A 68 -18.96 13.94 16.91
N LYS A 69 -19.89 14.61 17.57
CA LYS A 69 -21.29 14.75 17.10
C LYS A 69 -21.72 16.17 16.81
N THR A 70 -20.94 17.15 17.22
CA THR A 70 -21.26 18.57 17.03
C THR A 70 -20.16 19.28 16.27
N ARG A 71 -20.54 20.40 15.64
CA ARG A 71 -19.58 21.27 14.97
C ARG A 71 -18.49 21.78 15.92
N ASN A 72 -18.87 22.15 17.14
CA ASN A 72 -17.92 22.68 18.11
C ASN A 72 -16.89 21.63 18.54
N ASP A 73 -17.28 20.36 18.63
CA ASP A 73 -16.35 19.29 18.92
C ASP A 73 -15.42 19.03 17.72
N ALA A 74 -15.96 19.08 16.50
CA ALA A 74 -15.17 18.92 15.29
C ALA A 74 -14.15 20.05 15.08
N GLU A 75 -14.45 21.29 15.48
CA GLU A 75 -13.51 22.43 15.38
C GLU A 75 -12.23 22.22 16.19
N LYS A 76 -12.28 21.42 17.26
CA LYS A 76 -11.08 21.08 18.06
C LYS A 76 -10.04 20.30 17.26
N PHE A 77 -10.45 19.60 16.21
CA PHE A 77 -9.59 18.80 15.35
C PHE A 77 -9.09 19.58 14.11
N ARG A 78 -9.50 20.81 13.94
CA ARG A 78 -9.07 21.64 12.82
C ARG A 78 -7.54 21.79 12.79
N ASN A 79 -6.94 21.59 11.62
CA ASN A 79 -5.50 21.62 11.38
C ASN A 79 -4.70 20.51 12.11
N SER A 80 -5.36 19.56 12.76
CA SER A 80 -4.68 18.41 13.33
C SER A 80 -4.14 17.51 12.23
N LYS A 81 -2.88 17.08 12.40
CA LYS A 81 -2.21 16.15 11.52
C LYS A 81 -2.55 14.71 11.92
N LEU A 82 -2.61 13.85 10.93
CA LEU A 82 -2.91 12.44 11.08
C LEU A 82 -1.68 11.59 10.81
N PHE A 83 -1.43 10.65 11.70
CA PHE A 83 -0.26 9.78 11.64
C PHE A 83 -0.67 8.31 11.75
N ILE A 84 0.16 7.45 11.20
CA ILE A 84 0.14 6.01 11.44
C ILE A 84 1.52 5.57 11.91
N LYS A 85 1.58 4.44 12.60
CA LYS A 85 2.86 3.80 12.88
C LYS A 85 3.50 3.32 11.58
N ARG A 86 4.80 3.44 11.44
CA ARG A 86 5.56 2.98 10.26
C ARG A 86 5.30 1.50 9.94
N GLU A 87 5.12 0.67 10.96
CA GLU A 87 4.78 -0.74 10.82
C GLU A 87 3.36 -1.00 10.27
N SER A 88 2.43 -0.04 10.47
CA SER A 88 1.06 -0.09 9.96
C SER A 88 0.93 0.50 8.55
N PHE A 89 1.98 1.20 8.10
CA PHE A 89 2.06 1.56 6.69
C PHE A 89 2.01 0.24 5.93
N PRO A 90 1.05 0.01 4.99
CA PRO A 90 1.14 -1.18 4.16
C PRO A 90 2.58 -1.22 3.71
N LYS A 91 3.31 -2.26 4.08
CA LYS A 91 4.56 -2.57 3.36
C LYS A 91 4.08 -2.49 1.94
N LEU A 92 4.47 -1.41 1.26
CA LEU A 92 4.02 -1.13 -0.07
C LEU A 92 3.85 -2.49 -0.71
N LEU A 93 2.65 -2.88 -1.08
CA LEU A 93 2.48 -3.81 -2.18
C LEU A 93 3.03 -3.04 -3.35
N ASP A 94 4.23 -3.03 -3.35
CA ASP A 94 5.35 -2.54 -4.03
C ASP A 94 5.26 -2.92 -5.49
N ASP A 95 4.23 -2.45 -6.19
CA ASP A 95 4.07 -2.78 -7.58
C ASP A 95 5.01 -1.95 -8.49
N GLU A 96 5.58 -0.83 -8.04
CA GLU A 96 6.42 -0.05 -8.94
C GLU A 96 7.89 0.11 -8.50
N PHE A 97 8.19 0.18 -7.22
CA PHE A 97 9.57 0.39 -6.75
C PHE A 97 10.42 -0.88 -6.79
N TYR A 98 9.81 -2.06 -6.61
CA TYR A 98 10.52 -3.34 -6.53
C TYR A 98 10.79 -4.01 -7.88
N HIS A 99 10.05 -3.68 -8.91
CA HIS A 99 10.26 -4.31 -10.20
C HIS A 99 11.68 -4.10 -10.71
N ARG A 100 12.23 -2.89 -10.57
CA ARG A 100 13.62 -2.61 -10.98
C ARG A 100 14.65 -3.33 -10.10
N ASP A 101 14.39 -3.43 -8.81
CA ASP A 101 15.31 -4.06 -7.86
C ASP A 101 15.31 -5.59 -8.00
N LEU A 102 14.27 -6.17 -8.59
CA LEU A 102 14.17 -7.60 -8.84
C LEU A 102 14.77 -8.03 -10.17
N ILE A 103 15.19 -7.12 -11.02
CA ILE A 103 15.92 -7.48 -12.26
C ILE A 103 17.21 -8.19 -11.89
N GLY A 104 17.44 -9.36 -12.47
CA GLY A 104 18.57 -10.23 -12.16
C GLY A 104 18.32 -11.21 -11.01
N PHE A 105 17.16 -11.16 -10.34
CA PHE A 105 16.77 -12.17 -9.36
C PHE A 105 16.37 -13.47 -10.05
N ASP A 106 16.61 -14.59 -9.37
CA ASP A 106 16.16 -15.88 -9.81
C ASP A 106 14.67 -16.09 -9.49
N VAL A 107 13.95 -16.66 -10.43
CA VAL A 107 12.56 -17.08 -10.25
C VAL A 107 12.54 -18.54 -9.87
N CYS A 108 11.88 -18.86 -8.74
CA CYS A 108 11.71 -20.21 -8.23
C CYS A 108 10.22 -20.54 -8.07
N ASN A 109 9.90 -21.81 -8.14
CA ASN A 109 8.58 -22.31 -7.73
C ASN A 109 8.48 -22.45 -6.21
N THR A 110 7.33 -22.87 -5.69
CA THR A 110 7.10 -23.10 -4.25
C THR A 110 8.01 -24.19 -3.65
N ASN A 111 8.51 -25.10 -4.47
CA ASN A 111 9.47 -26.16 -4.08
C ASN A 111 10.92 -25.66 -4.09
N ARG A 112 11.15 -24.35 -4.36
CA ARG A 112 12.46 -23.74 -4.52
C ARG A 112 13.27 -24.25 -5.72
N GLU A 113 12.61 -24.82 -6.70
CA GLU A 113 13.25 -25.18 -7.95
C GLU A 113 13.40 -23.92 -8.81
N ARG A 114 14.63 -23.62 -9.22
CA ARG A 114 14.95 -22.47 -10.03
C ARG A 114 14.43 -22.67 -11.46
N PHE A 115 13.71 -21.68 -11.95
CA PHE A 115 13.17 -21.65 -13.30
C PHE A 115 14.06 -20.84 -14.26
N GLY A 116 14.40 -19.59 -13.89
CA GLY A 116 15.18 -18.69 -14.70
C GLY A 116 15.49 -17.39 -13.96
N SER A 117 15.91 -16.35 -14.65
CA SER A 117 16.24 -15.05 -14.06
C SER A 117 15.39 -13.94 -14.66
N ILE A 118 14.97 -12.98 -13.84
CA ILE A 118 14.17 -11.83 -14.23
C ILE A 118 15.00 -10.89 -15.10
N VAL A 119 14.48 -10.52 -16.26
CA VAL A 119 15.12 -9.55 -17.18
C VAL A 119 14.36 -8.23 -17.25
N SER A 120 13.04 -8.28 -17.19
CA SER A 120 12.21 -7.08 -17.20
C SER A 120 10.80 -7.33 -16.62
N PHE A 121 10.05 -6.25 -16.47
CA PHE A 121 8.65 -6.26 -16.14
C PHE A 121 7.88 -5.50 -17.21
N ASN A 122 6.79 -6.06 -17.69
CA ASN A 122 6.00 -5.50 -18.78
C ASN A 122 4.51 -5.55 -18.45
N ASP A 123 3.77 -4.48 -18.75
CA ASP A 123 2.31 -4.47 -18.73
C ASP A 123 1.80 -4.27 -20.16
N PHE A 124 1.12 -5.28 -20.67
CA PHE A 124 0.52 -5.25 -22.00
C PHE A 124 -0.98 -4.93 -21.96
N GLY A 125 -1.47 -4.34 -20.85
CA GLY A 125 -2.89 -3.99 -20.66
C GLY A 125 -3.74 -5.10 -20.06
N GLY A 126 -3.16 -6.28 -19.82
CA GLY A 126 -3.82 -7.42 -19.16
C GLY A 126 -3.29 -7.72 -17.77
N GLY A 127 -2.44 -6.86 -17.24
CA GLY A 127 -1.75 -7.00 -15.96
C GLY A 127 -0.24 -7.15 -16.12
N LEU A 128 0.44 -6.99 -15.00
CA LEU A 128 1.89 -7.03 -14.95
C LEU A 128 2.45 -8.43 -15.21
N LEU A 129 3.39 -8.54 -16.11
CA LEU A 129 4.11 -9.76 -16.43
C LEU A 129 5.60 -9.61 -16.09
N ILE A 130 6.19 -10.66 -15.54
CA ILE A 130 7.63 -10.81 -15.36
C ILE A 130 8.20 -11.47 -16.62
N GLU A 131 9.16 -10.83 -17.25
CA GLU A 131 9.93 -11.43 -18.30
C GLU A 131 11.11 -12.20 -17.69
N VAL A 132 11.13 -13.52 -17.90
CA VAL A 132 12.14 -14.44 -17.35
C VAL A 132 12.92 -15.10 -18.46
N LYS A 133 14.24 -15.08 -18.35
CA LYS A 133 15.14 -15.76 -19.29
C LYS A 133 15.61 -17.09 -18.73
N LYS A 134 15.42 -18.16 -19.51
CA LYS A 134 15.86 -19.52 -19.20
C LYS A 134 16.48 -20.15 -20.43
N GLN A 135 17.76 -20.54 -20.38
CA GLN A 135 18.49 -21.24 -21.47
C GLN A 135 18.33 -20.57 -22.84
N GLY A 136 18.38 -19.23 -22.88
CA GLY A 136 18.24 -18.45 -24.11
C GLY A 136 16.82 -18.20 -24.59
N LYS A 137 15.83 -18.87 -24.01
CA LYS A 137 14.39 -18.62 -24.26
C LYS A 137 13.84 -17.57 -23.28
N THR A 138 12.82 -16.84 -23.70
CA THR A 138 12.12 -15.84 -22.90
C THR A 138 10.72 -16.34 -22.58
N PHE A 139 10.33 -16.21 -21.31
CA PHE A 139 9.01 -16.57 -20.80
C PHE A 139 8.37 -15.36 -20.12
N TYR A 140 7.06 -15.22 -20.23
CA TYR A 140 6.29 -14.18 -19.56
C TYR A 140 5.41 -14.82 -18.48
N LEU A 141 5.68 -14.49 -17.22
CA LEU A 141 4.96 -15.03 -16.06
C LEU A 141 4.15 -13.92 -15.40
N PRO A 142 2.94 -14.23 -14.89
CA PRO A 142 2.15 -13.22 -14.20
C PRO A 142 2.82 -12.78 -12.89
N ALA A 143 2.89 -11.46 -12.67
CA ALA A 143 3.53 -10.83 -11.52
C ALA A 143 2.56 -10.32 -10.46
N GLY A 144 1.25 -10.51 -10.63
CA GLY A 144 0.24 -10.04 -9.68
C GLY A 144 0.39 -10.67 -8.29
N SER A 145 -0.14 -10.00 -7.27
CA SER A 145 -0.05 -10.43 -5.86
C SER A 145 -0.56 -11.84 -5.57
N LYS A 146 -1.43 -12.39 -6.43
CA LYS A 146 -1.90 -13.79 -6.36
C LYS A 146 -0.82 -14.81 -6.69
N PHE A 147 0.15 -14.42 -7.50
CA PHE A 147 1.20 -15.32 -8.01
C PHE A 147 2.52 -15.15 -7.29
N LEU A 148 2.77 -13.97 -6.73
CA LEU A 148 3.98 -13.63 -6.01
C LEU A 148 3.87 -14.08 -4.56
N ASN A 149 4.57 -15.16 -4.20
CA ASN A 149 4.50 -15.75 -2.87
C ASN A 149 5.50 -15.08 -1.91
N LYS A 150 6.76 -14.97 -2.31
CA LYS A 150 7.84 -14.45 -1.44
C LYS A 150 8.97 -13.85 -2.26
N ILE A 151 9.55 -12.76 -1.75
CA ILE A 151 10.79 -12.17 -2.28
C ILE A 151 11.87 -12.31 -1.22
N ASN A 152 13.00 -12.90 -1.59
CA ASN A 152 14.17 -13.02 -0.73
C ASN A 152 15.33 -12.17 -1.29
N TYR A 153 15.49 -10.96 -0.74
CA TYR A 153 16.54 -10.03 -1.17
C TYR A 153 17.96 -10.51 -0.88
N ARG A 154 18.14 -11.29 0.19
CA ARG A 154 19.48 -11.82 0.54
C ARG A 154 19.97 -12.85 -0.46
N GLN A 155 19.08 -13.70 -0.92
CA GLN A 155 19.37 -14.78 -1.86
C GLN A 155 19.12 -14.35 -3.31
N LYS A 156 18.55 -13.15 -3.52
CA LYS A 156 18.11 -12.65 -4.82
C LYS A 156 17.17 -13.62 -5.54
N GLU A 157 16.14 -14.07 -4.82
CA GLU A 157 15.15 -15.02 -5.31
C GLU A 157 13.73 -14.46 -5.19
N VAL A 158 12.92 -14.74 -6.20
CA VAL A 158 11.48 -14.51 -6.22
C VAL A 158 10.76 -15.84 -6.32
N VAL A 159 9.95 -16.17 -5.33
CA VAL A 159 9.17 -17.40 -5.32
C VAL A 159 7.77 -17.11 -5.86
N LEU A 160 7.39 -17.79 -6.93
CA LEU A 160 6.07 -17.69 -7.53
C LEU A 160 5.21 -18.90 -7.12
N ASN A 161 3.93 -18.62 -6.85
CA ASN A 161 2.91 -19.63 -6.64
C ASN A 161 2.34 -20.09 -8.00
N LEU A 162 3.21 -20.66 -8.81
CA LEU A 162 2.90 -21.18 -10.15
C LEU A 162 3.55 -22.54 -10.31
N ASP A 163 2.84 -23.43 -10.97
CA ASP A 163 3.44 -24.64 -11.48
C ASP A 163 4.21 -24.29 -12.76
N LEU A 164 5.53 -24.30 -12.66
CA LEU A 164 6.43 -23.95 -13.77
C LEU A 164 6.89 -25.19 -14.57
N SER A 165 6.41 -26.37 -14.20
CA SER A 165 6.84 -27.64 -14.80
C SER A 165 6.43 -27.79 -16.25
N PHE A 166 5.31 -27.17 -16.66
CA PHE A 166 4.84 -27.20 -18.04
C PHE A 166 5.50 -26.16 -18.97
N LEU A 167 6.37 -25.32 -18.43
CA LEU A 167 7.13 -24.31 -19.20
C LEU A 167 8.56 -24.80 -19.54
N THR A 168 8.76 -26.12 -19.57
CA THR A 168 10.09 -26.73 -19.70
C THR A 168 10.51 -27.10 -21.13
N ASP A 169 9.74 -26.75 -22.15
CA ASP A 169 10.11 -27.03 -23.54
C ASP A 169 10.58 -25.81 -24.33
#